data_72bcd4389d97b673f6e9e4e7f246cee5
#
_entry.id   72bcd4389d97b673f6e9e4e7f246cee5
#
_cell.length_a   1.000
_cell.length_b   1.000
_cell.length_c   1.000
_cell.angle_alpha   90.00
_cell.angle_beta   90.00
_cell.angle_gamma   90.00
#
_symmetry.space_group_name_H-M   'P 1'
#
loop_
_entity.id
_entity.type
_entity.pdbx_description
1 polymer ?
#
loop_
_entity_poly.entity_id
_entity_poly.type
_entity_poly.pdbx_seq_one_letter_code
_entity_poly.pdbx_strand_id
1 'polypeptide(L)'
;MYWSKYNIVFESPYGRFIYNTFTNNLMEMNASLISCIDKIISGDFSYLSEDDVLALKKNMILVDDDTNIYRSIKLQRLMSRLDTGYLTLTIAPTTACNFKCIYCYESGIAPLSAKAKLNLLEDTISFVKLFKNTKFLRVTWYGGEPLLQFEYIEKLSHRLMNMFENYNAHMITNAYLLDKAKSQKLKELKISAIQVTIDGLEKVHNERRPHKQNNDSFQRIVHNLDDLFSVYPEISIEFRVNVDKSNQLEYHRIYNYLKERYGKYSINIHPGYVTDDFSAESNGCCFEADEVNKFVLEQYDTHNIPISLYPRPIFGECSARHITSFVIGPEGELYKCWNDIGIKGKTIGTVKNVSLSHELLLKYLLENDPLSDANCERCFCFPICEGGCPYKRIYQKDSQESFCKAKREGIVENLKRHIDYKIKNNR
;
A
#
# COMPACT_ATOMS: atom_id res chain seq x y z
N MET A 1 -3.85 26.50 -26.10
CA MET A 1 -2.69 26.09 -25.29
C MET A 1 -2.84 26.68 -23.90
N TYR A 2 -2.64 25.91 -22.85
CA TYR A 2 -2.85 26.31 -21.46
C TYR A 2 -1.74 25.72 -20.58
N TRP A 3 -1.46 26.38 -19.45
CA TRP A 3 -0.67 25.81 -18.36
C TRP A 3 -1.45 24.67 -17.71
N SER A 4 -0.88 23.46 -17.68
CA SER A 4 -1.58 22.31 -17.11
C SER A 4 -1.78 22.47 -15.61
N LYS A 5 -2.98 22.13 -15.11
CA LYS A 5 -3.29 22.12 -13.67
C LYS A 5 -2.47 21.09 -12.87
N TYR A 6 -1.83 20.15 -13.57
CA TYR A 6 -0.97 19.12 -12.98
C TYR A 6 0.47 19.60 -12.71
N ASN A 7 0.80 20.84 -13.06
CA ASN A 7 2.10 21.43 -12.79
C ASN A 7 2.19 22.01 -11.38
N ILE A 8 3.35 21.83 -10.75
CA ILE A 8 3.76 22.46 -9.50
C ILE A 8 5.11 23.14 -9.75
N VAL A 9 5.17 24.45 -9.52
CA VAL A 9 6.43 25.22 -9.56
C VAL A 9 6.89 25.45 -8.13
N PHE A 10 8.17 25.21 -7.86
CA PHE A 10 8.73 25.43 -6.54
C PHE A 10 10.23 25.76 -6.60
N GLU A 11 10.73 26.37 -5.54
CA GLU A 11 12.15 26.69 -5.36
C GLU A 11 12.79 25.69 -4.38
N SER A 12 14.04 25.36 -4.65
CA SER A 12 14.92 24.58 -3.79
C SER A 12 16.29 25.27 -3.70
N PRO A 13 17.18 24.88 -2.77
CA PRO A 13 18.55 25.37 -2.72
C PRO A 13 19.37 25.14 -4.01
N TYR A 14 18.90 24.26 -4.87
CA TYR A 14 19.58 23.84 -6.10
C TYR A 14 19.01 24.46 -7.38
N GLY A 15 17.96 25.28 -7.29
CA GLY A 15 17.31 25.92 -8.42
C GLY A 15 15.80 25.97 -8.33
N ARG A 16 15.18 26.43 -9.41
CA ARG A 16 13.71 26.47 -9.56
C ARG A 16 13.24 25.33 -10.44
N PHE A 17 12.19 24.63 -10.03
CA PHE A 17 11.74 23.38 -10.65
C PHE A 17 10.28 23.42 -11.01
N ILE A 18 9.93 22.64 -12.06
CA ILE A 18 8.56 22.29 -12.40
C ILE A 18 8.42 20.78 -12.21
N TYR A 19 7.43 20.37 -11.45
CA TYR A 19 7.02 18.98 -11.34
C TYR A 19 5.63 18.82 -11.95
N ASN A 20 5.48 17.90 -12.89
CA ASN A 20 4.17 17.55 -13.45
C ASN A 20 3.70 16.21 -12.90
N THR A 21 2.59 16.23 -12.15
CA THR A 21 2.07 15.02 -11.47
C THR A 21 1.53 13.95 -12.43
N PHE A 22 1.12 14.33 -13.64
CA PHE A 22 0.62 13.38 -14.65
C PHE A 22 1.76 12.59 -15.31
N THR A 23 2.78 13.27 -15.79
CA THR A 23 3.96 12.61 -16.39
C THR A 23 4.94 12.08 -15.35
N ASN A 24 4.79 12.51 -14.10
CA ASN A 24 5.73 12.26 -13.00
C ASN A 24 7.15 12.76 -13.30
N ASN A 25 7.28 13.81 -14.13
CA ASN A 25 8.56 14.40 -14.49
C ASN A 25 8.88 15.59 -13.61
N LEU A 26 10.12 15.65 -13.15
CA LEU A 26 10.72 16.77 -12.45
C LEU A 26 11.76 17.42 -13.36
N MET A 27 11.58 18.71 -13.67
CA MET A 27 12.43 19.46 -14.57
C MET A 27 13.00 20.69 -13.88
N GLU A 28 14.29 20.90 -13.98
CA GLU A 28 14.94 22.14 -13.58
C GLU A 28 14.69 23.23 -14.65
N MET A 29 14.39 24.43 -14.20
CA MET A 29 14.14 25.57 -15.09
C MET A 29 15.43 26.29 -15.42
N ASN A 30 15.64 26.58 -16.71
CA ASN A 30 16.73 27.46 -17.12
C ASN A 30 16.40 28.94 -16.84
N ALA A 31 17.39 29.82 -16.95
CA ALA A 31 17.24 31.26 -16.65
C ALA A 31 16.17 31.94 -17.53
N SER A 32 16.04 31.53 -18.80
CA SER A 32 15.04 32.06 -19.72
C SER A 32 13.64 31.76 -19.22
N LEU A 33 13.36 30.48 -18.88
CA LEU A 33 12.04 30.04 -18.38
C LEU A 33 11.72 30.68 -17.02
N ILE A 34 12.71 30.81 -16.13
CA ILE A 34 12.54 31.48 -14.83
C ILE A 34 12.07 32.92 -15.01
N SER A 35 12.63 33.66 -15.97
CA SER A 35 12.31 35.08 -16.21
C SER A 35 10.89 35.34 -16.70
N CYS A 36 10.24 34.34 -17.29
CA CYS A 36 8.89 34.49 -17.89
C CYS A 36 7.83 33.56 -17.30
N ILE A 37 8.16 32.74 -16.30
CA ILE A 37 7.25 31.69 -15.80
C ILE A 37 5.89 32.21 -15.32
N ASP A 38 5.86 33.35 -14.63
CA ASP A 38 4.60 33.92 -14.12
C ASP A 38 3.68 34.39 -15.26
N LYS A 39 4.26 34.87 -16.36
CA LYS A 39 3.53 35.24 -17.58
C LYS A 39 2.97 33.99 -18.27
N ILE A 40 3.80 32.95 -18.37
CA ILE A 40 3.36 31.66 -18.94
C ILE A 40 2.20 31.07 -18.15
N ILE A 41 2.30 31.08 -16.81
CA ILE A 41 1.22 30.61 -15.92
C ILE A 41 -0.06 31.42 -16.13
N SER A 42 0.06 32.73 -16.36
CA SER A 42 -1.09 33.60 -16.64
C SER A 42 -1.64 33.51 -18.07
N GLY A 43 -1.01 32.70 -18.95
CA GLY A 43 -1.47 32.42 -20.30
C GLY A 43 -0.81 33.27 -21.39
N ASP A 44 0.24 34.04 -21.08
CA ASP A 44 1.05 34.78 -22.06
C ASP A 44 2.27 33.96 -22.45
N PHE A 45 2.20 33.36 -23.63
CA PHE A 45 3.24 32.50 -24.20
C PHE A 45 4.17 33.22 -25.19
N SER A 46 4.02 34.54 -25.37
CA SER A 46 4.79 35.35 -26.35
C SER A 46 6.30 35.37 -26.07
N TYR A 47 6.70 34.99 -24.88
CA TYR A 47 8.10 34.95 -24.42
C TYR A 47 8.79 33.60 -24.70
N LEU A 48 8.08 32.61 -25.20
CA LEU A 48 8.63 31.27 -25.48
C LEU A 48 9.09 31.19 -26.92
N SER A 49 10.26 30.58 -27.15
CA SER A 49 10.67 30.14 -28.47
C SER A 49 9.80 28.93 -28.93
N GLU A 50 9.82 28.63 -30.21
CA GLU A 50 9.14 27.44 -30.75
C GLU A 50 9.67 26.16 -30.11
N ASP A 51 11.01 26.09 -29.86
CA ASP A 51 11.65 24.94 -29.20
C ASP A 51 11.21 24.82 -27.74
N ASP A 52 11.08 25.92 -27.00
CA ASP A 52 10.57 25.92 -25.63
C ASP A 52 9.13 25.42 -25.59
N VAL A 53 8.28 25.92 -26.49
CA VAL A 53 6.88 25.47 -26.60
C VAL A 53 6.82 23.96 -26.87
N LEU A 54 7.66 23.48 -27.80
CA LEU A 54 7.70 22.04 -28.12
C LEU A 54 8.16 21.20 -26.92
N ALA A 55 9.21 21.65 -26.23
CA ALA A 55 9.73 20.97 -25.02
C ALA A 55 8.70 20.93 -23.89
N LEU A 56 8.02 22.06 -23.64
CA LEU A 56 6.99 22.16 -22.60
C LEU A 56 5.74 21.30 -22.94
N LYS A 57 5.33 21.26 -24.22
CA LYS A 57 4.25 20.37 -24.69
C LYS A 57 4.62 18.90 -24.56
N LYS A 58 5.84 18.53 -24.95
CA LYS A 58 6.33 17.13 -24.83
C LYS A 58 6.30 16.62 -23.38
N ASN A 59 6.54 17.50 -22.43
CA ASN A 59 6.50 17.19 -20.99
C ASN A 59 5.11 17.42 -20.36
N MET A 60 4.07 17.70 -21.17
CA MET A 60 2.70 17.98 -20.72
C MET A 60 2.60 19.13 -19.73
N ILE A 61 3.56 20.07 -19.77
CA ILE A 61 3.54 21.30 -18.97
C ILE A 61 2.59 22.31 -19.61
N LEU A 62 2.66 22.44 -20.95
CA LEU A 62 1.66 23.12 -21.76
C LEU A 62 0.78 22.09 -22.45
N VAL A 63 -0.53 22.25 -22.35
CA VAL A 63 -1.52 21.33 -22.91
C VAL A 63 -2.60 22.08 -23.67
N ASP A 64 -3.31 21.39 -24.54
CA ASP A 64 -4.46 21.97 -25.22
C ASP A 64 -5.74 21.81 -24.38
N ASP A 65 -5.84 20.75 -23.57
CA ASP A 65 -6.95 20.53 -22.65
C ASP A 65 -6.61 19.52 -21.55
N ASP A 66 -6.70 19.93 -20.28
CA ASP A 66 -6.54 19.06 -19.11
C ASP A 66 -7.68 18.04 -18.93
N THR A 67 -8.83 18.30 -19.53
CA THR A 67 -10.01 17.40 -19.46
C THR A 67 -9.70 16.05 -20.08
N ASN A 68 -8.98 16.02 -21.19
CA ASN A 68 -8.58 14.77 -21.85
C ASN A 68 -7.57 13.98 -21.02
N ILE A 69 -6.69 14.66 -20.28
CA ILE A 69 -5.78 14.02 -19.33
C ILE A 69 -6.58 13.31 -18.24
N TYR A 70 -7.52 14.01 -17.60
CA TYR A 70 -8.38 13.42 -16.60
C TYR A 70 -9.19 12.23 -17.13
N ARG A 71 -9.77 12.36 -18.31
CA ARG A 71 -10.53 11.30 -18.97
C ARG A 71 -9.67 10.07 -19.25
N SER A 72 -8.41 10.25 -19.66
CA SER A 72 -7.48 9.13 -19.89
C SER A 72 -7.15 8.38 -18.59
N ILE A 73 -6.90 9.09 -17.49
CA ILE A 73 -6.68 8.49 -16.17
C ILE A 73 -7.93 7.72 -15.74
N LYS A 74 -9.10 8.34 -15.91
CA LYS A 74 -10.39 7.71 -15.57
C LYS A 74 -10.58 6.41 -16.35
N LEU A 75 -10.32 6.43 -17.66
CA LEU A 75 -10.43 5.25 -18.51
C LEU A 75 -9.48 4.13 -18.04
N GLN A 76 -8.21 4.44 -17.83
CA GLN A 76 -7.21 3.46 -17.35
C GLN A 76 -7.65 2.80 -16.02
N ARG A 77 -8.13 3.59 -15.07
CA ARG A 77 -8.59 3.07 -13.79
C ARG A 77 -9.85 2.22 -13.91
N LEU A 78 -10.81 2.64 -14.74
CA LEU A 78 -12.00 1.82 -15.03
C LEU A 78 -11.63 0.50 -15.71
N MET A 79 -10.70 0.50 -16.66
CA MET A 79 -10.19 -0.72 -17.27
C MET A 79 -9.56 -1.65 -16.24
N SER A 80 -8.70 -1.13 -15.35
CA SER A 80 -8.10 -1.89 -14.27
C SER A 80 -9.16 -2.45 -13.31
N ARG A 81 -10.15 -1.64 -12.91
CA ARG A 81 -11.24 -2.03 -12.01
C ARG A 81 -12.09 -3.19 -12.56
N LEU A 82 -12.33 -3.19 -13.84
CA LEU A 82 -13.20 -4.14 -14.55
C LEU A 82 -12.43 -5.28 -15.22
N ASP A 83 -11.12 -5.33 -15.07
CA ASP A 83 -10.30 -6.40 -15.63
C ASP A 83 -10.63 -7.74 -14.97
N THR A 84 -11.15 -8.67 -15.78
CA THR A 84 -11.48 -10.04 -15.36
C THR A 84 -10.36 -11.04 -15.65
N GLY A 85 -9.26 -10.61 -16.26
CA GLY A 85 -8.07 -11.44 -16.50
C GLY A 85 -7.30 -11.78 -15.24
N TYR A 86 -7.53 -11.02 -14.16
CA TYR A 86 -6.91 -11.23 -12.84
C TYR A 86 -7.96 -11.59 -11.80
N LEU A 87 -7.67 -12.59 -10.97
CA LEU A 87 -8.37 -12.86 -9.71
C LEU A 87 -7.40 -12.59 -8.57
N THR A 88 -7.78 -11.71 -7.66
CA THR A 88 -6.99 -11.41 -6.46
C THR A 88 -7.73 -11.86 -5.22
N LEU A 89 -7.12 -12.75 -4.46
CA LEU A 89 -7.69 -13.28 -3.22
C LEU A 89 -6.80 -12.92 -2.04
N THR A 90 -7.36 -12.25 -1.04
CA THR A 90 -6.77 -12.19 0.29
C THR A 90 -7.47 -13.24 1.14
N ILE A 91 -6.73 -14.24 1.62
CA ILE A 91 -7.31 -15.36 2.36
C ILE A 91 -6.81 -15.30 3.80
N ALA A 92 -7.76 -15.16 4.74
CA ALA A 92 -7.50 -15.22 6.17
C ALA A 92 -7.90 -16.62 6.69
N PRO A 93 -6.95 -17.58 6.76
CA PRO A 93 -7.27 -18.91 7.22
C PRO A 93 -7.60 -18.96 8.73
N THR A 94 -7.34 -17.87 9.44
CA THR A 94 -7.72 -17.71 10.85
C THR A 94 -7.72 -16.23 11.24
N THR A 95 -8.58 -15.89 12.20
CA THR A 95 -8.53 -14.61 12.93
C THR A 95 -7.74 -14.73 14.24
N ALA A 96 -7.32 -15.94 14.64
CA ALA A 96 -6.47 -16.14 15.79
C ALA A 96 -5.04 -15.65 15.51
N CYS A 97 -4.39 -15.08 16.52
CA CYS A 97 -2.99 -14.68 16.47
C CYS A 97 -2.27 -15.19 17.72
N ASN A 98 -0.99 -15.51 17.60
CA ASN A 98 -0.11 -15.85 18.73
C ASN A 98 0.46 -14.60 19.43
N PHE A 99 0.28 -13.40 18.86
CA PHE A 99 0.68 -12.13 19.43
C PHE A 99 -0.50 -11.36 20.03
N LYS A 100 -0.17 -10.40 20.92
CA LYS A 100 -1.10 -9.44 21.53
C LYS A 100 -0.54 -8.02 21.36
N CYS A 101 -0.48 -7.56 20.09
CA CYS A 101 0.03 -6.22 19.76
C CYS A 101 -0.88 -5.14 20.34
N ILE A 102 -0.28 -4.09 20.94
CA ILE A 102 -1.01 -3.03 21.66
C ILE A 102 -1.94 -2.18 20.76
N TYR A 103 -1.65 -2.13 19.46
CA TYR A 103 -2.39 -1.34 18.46
C TYR A 103 -3.20 -2.23 17.48
N CYS A 104 -3.39 -3.51 17.79
CA CYS A 104 -4.01 -4.43 16.84
C CYS A 104 -5.50 -4.11 16.66
N TYR A 105 -5.88 -3.66 15.46
CA TYR A 105 -7.26 -3.34 15.14
C TYR A 105 -8.20 -4.57 15.14
N GLU A 106 -7.64 -5.78 15.02
CA GLU A 106 -8.41 -7.04 15.13
C GLU A 106 -8.69 -7.42 16.58
N SER A 107 -8.07 -6.78 17.59
CA SER A 107 -8.19 -7.17 19.00
C SER A 107 -9.61 -7.05 19.58
N GLY A 108 -10.44 -6.18 19.00
CA GLY A 108 -11.85 -5.98 19.39
C GLY A 108 -12.86 -6.78 18.55
N ILE A 109 -12.39 -7.55 17.56
CA ILE A 109 -13.28 -8.29 16.64
C ILE A 109 -13.52 -9.70 17.19
N ALA A 110 -14.77 -10.03 17.45
CA ALA A 110 -15.19 -11.38 17.83
C ALA A 110 -15.66 -12.16 16.59
N PRO A 111 -15.36 -13.47 16.49
CA PRO A 111 -14.52 -14.29 17.37
C PRO A 111 -13.06 -14.36 16.92
N LEU A 112 -12.12 -13.91 17.76
CA LEU A 112 -10.67 -13.97 17.52
C LEU A 112 -10.09 -15.39 17.41
N SER A 113 -10.89 -16.41 17.28
CA SER A 113 -10.45 -17.81 17.27
C SER A 113 -10.97 -18.62 16.10
N ALA A 114 -11.66 -17.99 15.14
CA ALA A 114 -12.15 -18.70 13.96
C ALA A 114 -10.98 -19.26 13.14
N LYS A 115 -11.11 -20.51 12.71
CA LYS A 115 -10.11 -21.25 11.93
C LYS A 115 -10.78 -21.89 10.73
N ALA A 116 -10.13 -21.79 9.58
CA ALA A 116 -10.58 -22.46 8.38
C ALA A 116 -10.59 -23.98 8.58
N LYS A 117 -11.72 -24.59 8.32
CA LYS A 117 -11.87 -26.04 8.33
C LYS A 117 -11.49 -26.61 6.96
N LEU A 118 -11.03 -27.86 6.92
CA LEU A 118 -10.62 -28.48 5.67
C LEU A 118 -11.73 -28.58 4.61
N ASN A 119 -13.01 -28.63 5.01
CA ASN A 119 -14.13 -28.59 4.07
C ASN A 119 -14.22 -27.26 3.30
N LEU A 120 -13.70 -26.16 3.87
CA LEU A 120 -13.67 -24.87 3.18
C LEU A 120 -12.73 -24.89 1.95
N LEU A 121 -11.80 -25.84 1.85
CA LEU A 121 -10.95 -26.00 0.66
C LEU A 121 -11.80 -26.21 -0.59
N GLU A 122 -12.72 -27.16 -0.57
CA GLU A 122 -13.56 -27.48 -1.73
C GLU A 122 -14.53 -26.33 -2.06
N ASP A 123 -15.05 -25.65 -1.05
CA ASP A 123 -15.92 -24.49 -1.25
C ASP A 123 -15.13 -23.35 -1.91
N THR A 124 -13.90 -23.08 -1.45
CA THR A 124 -13.01 -22.06 -2.04
C THR A 124 -12.62 -22.42 -3.48
N ILE A 125 -12.29 -23.68 -3.75
CA ILE A 125 -12.01 -24.16 -5.10
C ILE A 125 -13.23 -23.99 -6.01
N SER A 126 -14.42 -24.31 -5.52
CA SER A 126 -15.66 -24.14 -6.27
C SER A 126 -15.95 -22.67 -6.57
N PHE A 127 -15.70 -21.78 -5.61
CA PHE A 127 -15.79 -20.34 -5.81
C PHE A 127 -14.84 -19.85 -6.90
N VAL A 128 -13.57 -20.26 -6.84
CA VAL A 128 -12.54 -19.85 -7.82
C VAL A 128 -12.90 -20.33 -9.23
N LYS A 129 -13.53 -21.49 -9.39
CA LYS A 129 -14.01 -22.01 -10.68
C LYS A 129 -15.08 -21.13 -11.35
N LEU A 130 -15.71 -20.22 -10.64
CA LEU A 130 -16.65 -19.27 -11.25
C LEU A 130 -15.97 -18.26 -12.17
N PHE A 131 -14.65 -18.02 -11.98
CA PHE A 131 -13.86 -17.05 -12.73
C PHE A 131 -13.17 -17.70 -13.93
N LYS A 132 -13.95 -18.18 -14.89
CA LYS A 132 -13.49 -19.01 -16.03
C LYS A 132 -12.52 -18.29 -16.99
N ASN A 133 -12.57 -16.97 -17.07
CA ASN A 133 -11.76 -16.17 -18.00
C ASN A 133 -10.45 -15.65 -17.37
N THR A 134 -10.22 -15.96 -16.10
CA THR A 134 -9.05 -15.50 -15.36
C THR A 134 -7.82 -16.29 -15.78
N LYS A 135 -6.76 -15.57 -16.15
CA LYS A 135 -5.45 -16.13 -16.48
C LYS A 135 -4.47 -16.09 -15.33
N PHE A 136 -4.64 -15.11 -14.45
CA PHE A 136 -3.72 -14.83 -13.35
C PHE A 136 -4.44 -14.92 -12.00
N LEU A 137 -3.92 -15.73 -11.10
CA LEU A 137 -4.37 -15.79 -9.71
C LEU A 137 -3.26 -15.24 -8.80
N ARG A 138 -3.60 -14.19 -8.05
CA ARG A 138 -2.76 -13.69 -6.95
C ARG A 138 -3.42 -14.00 -5.63
N VAL A 139 -2.68 -14.63 -4.72
CA VAL A 139 -3.14 -14.92 -3.36
C VAL A 139 -2.31 -14.16 -2.35
N THR A 140 -2.97 -13.50 -1.40
CA THR A 140 -2.33 -12.95 -0.19
C THR A 140 -2.82 -13.72 1.02
N TRP A 141 -1.92 -14.43 1.69
CA TRP A 141 -2.20 -15.08 2.96
C TRP A 141 -2.15 -14.04 4.08
N TYR A 142 -3.23 -13.94 4.84
CA TYR A 142 -3.48 -12.87 5.80
C TYR A 142 -4.22 -13.40 7.04
N GLY A 143 -4.75 -12.50 7.90
CA GLY A 143 -5.55 -12.77 9.10
C GLY A 143 -4.80 -12.44 10.37
N GLY A 144 -5.17 -13.02 11.49
CA GLY A 144 -4.46 -12.80 12.75
C GLY A 144 -3.00 -13.23 12.64
N GLU A 145 -2.74 -14.54 12.48
CA GLU A 145 -1.44 -15.09 12.06
C GLU A 145 -1.66 -16.30 11.15
N PRO A 146 -1.41 -16.17 9.84
CA PRO A 146 -1.70 -17.23 8.87
C PRO A 146 -0.92 -18.53 9.12
N LEU A 147 0.30 -18.45 9.64
CA LEU A 147 1.14 -19.61 9.93
C LEU A 147 0.58 -20.55 11.01
N LEU A 148 -0.42 -20.12 11.78
CA LEU A 148 -1.19 -20.99 12.67
C LEU A 148 -2.01 -22.03 11.91
N GLN A 149 -2.25 -21.80 10.61
CA GLN A 149 -3.01 -22.69 9.72
C GLN A 149 -2.16 -23.10 8.50
N PHE A 150 -0.86 -23.38 8.71
CA PHE A 150 0.07 -23.66 7.61
C PHE A 150 -0.34 -24.86 6.77
N GLU A 151 -0.89 -25.92 7.38
CA GLU A 151 -1.41 -27.10 6.66
C GLU A 151 -2.55 -26.73 5.68
N TYR A 152 -3.44 -25.82 6.10
CA TYR A 152 -4.51 -25.32 5.21
C TYR A 152 -3.91 -24.51 4.04
N ILE A 153 -2.93 -23.64 4.32
CA ILE A 153 -2.21 -22.87 3.31
C ILE A 153 -1.58 -23.81 2.29
N GLU A 154 -0.85 -24.83 2.74
CA GLU A 154 -0.17 -25.79 1.90
C GLU A 154 -1.15 -26.53 0.98
N LYS A 155 -2.21 -27.11 1.56
CA LYS A 155 -3.24 -27.85 0.79
C LYS A 155 -3.95 -26.97 -0.24
N LEU A 156 -4.36 -25.77 0.14
CA LEU A 156 -5.08 -24.89 -0.78
C LEU A 156 -4.15 -24.33 -1.86
N SER A 157 -2.89 -23.96 -1.53
CA SER A 157 -1.91 -23.49 -2.51
C SER A 157 -1.66 -24.54 -3.60
N HIS A 158 -1.44 -25.80 -3.25
CA HIS A 158 -1.25 -26.88 -4.22
C HIS A 158 -2.45 -27.03 -5.16
N ARG A 159 -3.67 -26.92 -4.65
CA ARG A 159 -4.88 -27.00 -5.48
C ARG A 159 -4.99 -25.82 -6.43
N LEU A 160 -4.72 -24.60 -5.95
CA LEU A 160 -4.80 -23.38 -6.75
C LEU A 160 -3.69 -23.32 -7.81
N MET A 161 -2.47 -23.72 -7.49
CA MET A 161 -1.36 -23.79 -8.46
C MET A 161 -1.66 -24.72 -9.64
N ASN A 162 -2.40 -25.80 -9.41
CA ASN A 162 -2.79 -26.73 -10.47
C ASN A 162 -3.95 -26.21 -11.35
N MET A 163 -4.65 -25.16 -10.90
CA MET A 163 -5.77 -24.57 -11.65
C MET A 163 -5.35 -23.40 -12.55
N PHE A 164 -4.24 -22.70 -12.21
CA PHE A 164 -3.81 -21.50 -12.89
C PHE A 164 -2.37 -21.61 -13.35
N GLU A 165 -2.13 -21.36 -14.62
CA GLU A 165 -0.78 -21.28 -15.18
C GLU A 165 0.04 -20.19 -14.49
N ASN A 166 -0.59 -19.03 -14.28
CA ASN A 166 0.03 -17.86 -13.65
C ASN A 166 -0.50 -17.69 -12.21
N TYR A 167 0.08 -18.46 -11.30
CA TYR A 167 -0.17 -18.34 -9.86
C TYR A 167 1.02 -17.68 -9.17
N ASN A 168 0.73 -16.72 -8.29
CA ASN A 168 1.69 -16.09 -7.40
C ASN A 168 1.07 -15.88 -6.03
N ALA A 169 1.82 -16.09 -4.97
CA ALA A 169 1.37 -15.86 -3.62
C ALA A 169 2.31 -14.93 -2.84
N HIS A 170 1.70 -14.19 -1.93
CA HIS A 170 2.31 -13.31 -0.95
C HIS A 170 1.78 -13.69 0.44
N MET A 171 2.53 -13.42 1.50
CA MET A 171 2.10 -13.68 2.89
C MET A 171 2.39 -12.49 3.78
N ILE A 172 1.42 -12.10 4.61
CA ILE A 172 1.60 -11.12 5.68
C ILE A 172 1.60 -11.89 7.00
N THR A 173 2.74 -11.91 7.70
CA THR A 173 2.96 -12.71 8.89
C THR A 173 3.81 -11.98 9.92
N ASN A 174 3.66 -12.35 11.20
CA ASN A 174 4.60 -11.92 12.23
C ASN A 174 5.93 -12.73 12.22
N ALA A 175 6.04 -13.73 11.37
CA ALA A 175 7.20 -14.62 11.17
C ALA A 175 7.67 -15.40 12.41
N TYR A 176 6.99 -15.32 13.57
CA TYR A 176 7.38 -16.06 14.78
C TYR A 176 7.33 -17.58 14.60
N LEU A 177 6.40 -18.08 13.80
CA LEU A 177 6.21 -19.49 13.49
C LEU A 177 6.87 -19.94 12.19
N LEU A 178 7.63 -19.07 11.52
CA LEU A 178 8.31 -19.34 10.26
C LEU A 178 9.63 -20.06 10.50
N ASP A 179 9.55 -21.30 10.97
CA ASP A 179 10.72 -22.17 11.13
C ASP A 179 11.34 -22.57 9.77
N LYS A 180 12.53 -23.18 9.82
CA LYS A 180 13.27 -23.58 8.64
C LYS A 180 12.50 -24.53 7.71
N ALA A 181 11.69 -25.43 8.29
CA ALA A 181 10.88 -26.39 7.51
C ALA A 181 9.78 -25.68 6.70
N LYS A 182 9.08 -24.71 7.34
CA LYS A 182 8.09 -23.89 6.62
C LYS A 182 8.76 -22.98 5.60
N SER A 183 9.92 -22.40 5.93
CA SER A 183 10.69 -21.55 5.02
C SER A 183 11.06 -22.28 3.72
N GLN A 184 11.46 -23.56 3.76
CA GLN A 184 11.71 -24.39 2.60
C GLN A 184 10.46 -24.57 1.72
N LYS A 185 9.30 -24.73 2.34
CA LYS A 185 8.03 -24.92 1.62
C LYS A 185 7.51 -23.64 0.94
N LEU A 186 7.89 -22.45 1.40
CA LEU A 186 7.42 -21.20 0.77
C LEU A 186 7.72 -21.15 -0.73
N LYS A 187 8.91 -21.62 -1.14
CA LYS A 187 9.31 -21.67 -2.55
C LYS A 187 8.44 -22.63 -3.35
N GLU A 188 8.17 -23.82 -2.81
CA GLU A 188 7.31 -24.84 -3.43
C GLU A 188 5.88 -24.31 -3.61
N LEU A 189 5.38 -23.54 -2.65
CA LEU A 189 4.06 -22.92 -2.67
C LEU A 189 3.99 -21.63 -3.49
N LYS A 190 5.07 -21.26 -4.20
CA LYS A 190 5.18 -20.01 -4.97
C LYS A 190 4.85 -18.75 -4.14
N ILE A 191 5.17 -18.78 -2.84
CA ILE A 191 5.12 -17.59 -1.98
C ILE A 191 6.42 -16.83 -2.20
N SER A 192 6.41 -15.91 -3.16
CA SER A 192 7.60 -15.20 -3.64
C SER A 192 7.93 -13.93 -2.84
N ALA A 193 7.00 -13.48 -2.03
CA ALA A 193 7.19 -12.31 -1.16
C ALA A 193 6.46 -12.48 0.17
N ILE A 194 7.07 -11.93 1.24
CA ILE A 194 6.41 -11.85 2.55
C ILE A 194 6.52 -10.43 3.11
N GLN A 195 5.49 -10.00 3.83
CA GLN A 195 5.57 -8.81 4.67
C GLN A 195 5.73 -9.26 6.12
N VAL A 196 6.77 -8.75 6.78
CA VAL A 196 7.06 -9.00 8.19
C VAL A 196 7.02 -7.70 8.98
N THR A 197 6.32 -7.69 10.12
CA THR A 197 6.22 -6.50 10.95
C THR A 197 7.21 -6.54 12.10
N ILE A 198 8.10 -5.52 12.18
CA ILE A 198 9.07 -5.32 13.26
C ILE A 198 9.05 -3.84 13.68
N ASP A 199 8.59 -3.52 14.90
CA ASP A 199 8.27 -2.15 15.31
C ASP A 199 9.41 -1.38 15.98
N GLY A 200 10.56 -1.97 16.14
CA GLY A 200 11.74 -1.39 16.80
C GLY A 200 12.78 -2.45 17.12
N LEU A 201 13.85 -2.08 17.80
CA LEU A 201 14.79 -3.04 18.38
C LEU A 201 14.11 -3.87 19.46
N GLU A 202 14.79 -4.88 19.97
CA GLU A 202 14.25 -5.94 20.83
C GLU A 202 13.30 -5.45 21.93
N LYS A 203 13.73 -4.49 22.74
CA LYS A 203 12.92 -3.97 23.84
C LYS A 203 11.61 -3.38 23.33
N VAL A 204 11.68 -2.44 22.39
CA VAL A 204 10.50 -1.74 21.84
C VAL A 204 9.60 -2.72 21.09
N HIS A 205 10.19 -3.63 20.31
CA HIS A 205 9.40 -4.64 19.60
C HIS A 205 8.63 -5.54 20.57
N ASN A 206 9.31 -6.10 21.58
CA ASN A 206 8.68 -7.03 22.52
C ASN A 206 7.59 -6.36 23.36
N GLU A 207 7.75 -5.08 23.72
CA GLU A 207 6.73 -4.29 24.43
C GLU A 207 5.50 -4.01 23.54
N ARG A 208 5.71 -3.69 22.26
CA ARG A 208 4.62 -3.35 21.32
C ARG A 208 3.94 -4.57 20.71
N ARG A 209 4.69 -5.65 20.53
CA ARG A 209 4.25 -6.90 19.89
C ARG A 209 4.59 -8.14 20.74
N PRO A 210 4.08 -8.20 21.98
CA PRO A 210 4.35 -9.33 22.85
C PRO A 210 3.73 -10.61 22.28
N HIS A 211 4.50 -11.70 22.31
CA HIS A 211 3.95 -13.03 22.13
C HIS A 211 3.10 -13.40 23.36
N LYS A 212 2.00 -14.14 23.18
CA LYS A 212 1.05 -14.41 24.27
C LYS A 212 1.63 -15.24 25.43
N GLN A 213 2.70 -15.97 25.21
CA GLN A 213 3.29 -16.88 26.19
C GLN A 213 4.75 -16.56 26.53
N ASN A 214 5.51 -15.99 25.58
CA ASN A 214 6.93 -15.76 25.68
C ASN A 214 7.26 -14.28 25.49
N ASN A 215 8.38 -13.82 26.00
CA ASN A 215 8.84 -12.44 25.82
C ASN A 215 10.08 -12.37 24.91
N ASP A 216 10.09 -13.14 23.82
CA ASP A 216 11.21 -13.35 22.91
C ASP A 216 10.88 -13.06 21.45
N SER A 217 9.80 -12.30 21.20
CA SER A 217 9.25 -12.13 19.84
C SER A 217 10.30 -11.61 18.85
N PHE A 218 11.09 -10.61 19.22
CA PHE A 218 12.13 -10.06 18.34
C PHE A 218 13.20 -11.09 17.96
N GLN A 219 13.82 -11.72 18.97
CA GLN A 219 14.91 -12.67 18.74
C GLN A 219 14.45 -13.88 17.94
N ARG A 220 13.25 -14.37 18.21
CA ARG A 220 12.67 -15.49 17.47
C ARG A 220 12.41 -15.13 16.01
N ILE A 221 11.86 -13.94 15.74
CA ILE A 221 11.63 -13.48 14.36
C ILE A 221 12.95 -13.34 13.62
N VAL A 222 13.95 -12.69 14.21
CA VAL A 222 15.28 -12.52 13.60
C VAL A 222 15.92 -13.86 13.28
N HIS A 223 15.88 -14.82 14.20
CA HIS A 223 16.40 -16.18 13.98
C HIS A 223 15.68 -16.86 12.79
N ASN A 224 14.35 -16.79 12.74
CA ASN A 224 13.56 -17.38 11.67
C ASN A 224 13.83 -16.71 10.31
N LEU A 225 14.11 -15.41 10.28
CA LEU A 225 14.50 -14.69 9.07
C LEU A 225 15.90 -15.10 8.58
N ASP A 226 16.85 -15.33 9.50
CA ASP A 226 18.17 -15.87 9.13
C ASP A 226 18.04 -17.27 8.51
N ASP A 227 17.22 -18.14 9.12
CA ASP A 227 16.89 -19.45 8.58
C ASP A 227 16.22 -19.35 7.20
N LEU A 228 15.25 -18.45 7.04
CA LEU A 228 14.57 -18.22 5.77
C LEU A 228 15.56 -17.84 4.67
N PHE A 229 16.39 -16.83 4.89
CA PHE A 229 17.38 -16.41 3.91
C PHE A 229 18.45 -17.48 3.63
N SER A 230 18.71 -18.37 4.59
CA SER A 230 19.64 -19.50 4.37
C SER A 230 19.11 -20.54 3.39
N VAL A 231 17.79 -20.70 3.27
CA VAL A 231 17.15 -21.72 2.43
C VAL A 231 16.40 -21.15 1.21
N TYR A 232 16.03 -19.87 1.26
CA TYR A 232 15.32 -19.16 0.20
C TYR A 232 15.83 -17.71 0.05
N PRO A 233 17.09 -17.50 -0.38
CA PRO A 233 17.72 -16.17 -0.43
C PRO A 233 17.10 -15.21 -1.46
N GLU A 234 16.39 -15.72 -2.47
CA GLU A 234 15.72 -14.94 -3.50
C GLU A 234 14.34 -14.40 -3.12
N ILE A 235 13.80 -14.75 -1.95
CA ILE A 235 12.52 -14.25 -1.48
C ILE A 235 12.58 -12.72 -1.27
N SER A 236 11.50 -12.04 -1.65
CA SER A 236 11.37 -10.61 -1.36
C SER A 236 10.74 -10.39 0.02
N ILE A 237 11.36 -9.56 0.86
CA ILE A 237 10.80 -9.24 2.19
C ILE A 237 10.47 -7.76 2.29
N GLU A 238 9.22 -7.46 2.62
CA GLU A 238 8.78 -6.15 3.04
C GLU A 238 8.79 -6.07 4.57
N PHE A 239 9.75 -5.35 5.13
CA PHE A 239 9.75 -5.02 6.56
C PHE A 239 8.83 -3.83 6.80
N ARG A 240 7.70 -4.09 7.44
CA ARG A 240 6.78 -3.06 7.88
C ARG A 240 7.12 -2.68 9.33
N VAL A 241 7.42 -1.43 9.57
CA VAL A 241 7.62 -0.89 10.92
C VAL A 241 6.37 -0.09 11.28
N ASN A 242 5.50 -0.60 12.15
CA ASN A 242 4.36 0.17 12.61
C ASN A 242 4.83 1.27 13.56
N VAL A 243 4.58 2.51 13.15
CA VAL A 243 5.08 3.72 13.82
C VAL A 243 3.91 4.56 14.32
N ASP A 244 4.03 5.03 15.54
CA ASP A 244 3.21 6.06 16.15
C ASP A 244 4.09 7.01 16.99
N LYS A 245 3.49 7.98 17.68
CA LYS A 245 4.21 8.97 18.52
C LYS A 245 5.08 8.33 19.60
N SER A 246 4.75 7.11 20.05
CA SER A 246 5.47 6.44 21.16
C SER A 246 6.79 5.81 20.71
N ASN A 247 6.92 5.41 19.42
CA ASN A 247 8.11 4.74 18.89
C ASN A 247 8.75 5.41 17.68
N GLN A 248 8.28 6.58 17.26
CA GLN A 248 8.80 7.27 16.08
C GLN A 248 10.32 7.50 16.11
N LEU A 249 10.90 7.72 17.30
CA LEU A 249 12.33 7.92 17.49
C LEU A 249 13.15 6.63 17.34
N GLU A 250 12.50 5.47 17.33
CA GLU A 250 13.16 4.15 17.15
C GLU A 250 13.24 3.74 15.68
N TYR A 251 12.46 4.40 14.77
CA TYR A 251 12.38 4.00 13.38
C TYR A 251 13.76 3.93 12.69
N HIS A 252 14.59 4.96 12.83
CA HIS A 252 15.91 4.98 12.23
C HIS A 252 16.84 3.87 12.75
N ARG A 253 16.70 3.47 14.02
CA ARG A 253 17.52 2.41 14.63
C ARG A 253 17.18 1.05 14.03
N ILE A 254 15.90 0.72 13.96
CA ILE A 254 15.46 -0.56 13.37
C ILE A 254 15.68 -0.56 11.85
N TYR A 255 15.51 0.57 11.16
CA TYR A 255 15.83 0.69 9.74
C TYR A 255 17.30 0.35 9.48
N ASN A 256 18.23 0.94 10.22
CA ASN A 256 19.67 0.70 10.07
C ASN A 256 20.02 -0.76 10.42
N TYR A 257 19.48 -1.30 11.51
CA TYR A 257 19.67 -2.71 11.89
C TYR A 257 19.26 -3.68 10.78
N LEU A 258 18.05 -3.50 10.22
CA LEU A 258 17.55 -4.35 9.14
C LEU A 258 18.35 -4.17 7.84
N LYS A 259 18.74 -2.94 7.53
CA LYS A 259 19.56 -2.63 6.36
C LYS A 259 20.96 -3.24 6.44
N GLU A 260 21.61 -3.16 7.59
CA GLU A 260 22.93 -3.77 7.83
C GLU A 260 22.85 -5.30 7.76
N ARG A 261 21.85 -5.89 8.43
CA ARG A 261 21.74 -7.35 8.51
C ARG A 261 21.28 -8.01 7.23
N TYR A 262 20.30 -7.40 6.54
CA TYR A 262 19.60 -8.01 5.41
C TYR A 262 19.72 -7.24 4.10
N GLY A 263 20.45 -6.13 4.05
CA GLY A 263 20.53 -5.27 2.86
C GLY A 263 21.14 -5.90 1.62
N LYS A 264 21.79 -7.06 1.74
CA LYS A 264 22.28 -7.86 0.60
C LYS A 264 21.20 -8.68 -0.10
N TYR A 265 20.02 -8.80 0.50
CA TYR A 265 18.87 -9.53 -0.04
C TYR A 265 17.82 -8.56 -0.62
N SER A 266 16.81 -9.10 -1.27
CA SER A 266 15.68 -8.31 -1.77
C SER A 266 14.77 -7.85 -0.63
N ILE A 267 15.11 -6.73 -0.01
CA ILE A 267 14.33 -6.17 1.08
C ILE A 267 13.82 -4.76 0.77
N ASN A 268 12.65 -4.44 1.30
CA ASN A 268 12.10 -3.09 1.39
C ASN A 268 11.70 -2.80 2.83
N ILE A 269 12.11 -1.65 3.38
CA ILE A 269 11.79 -1.23 4.75
C ILE A 269 10.92 0.01 4.66
N HIS A 270 9.72 -0.04 5.20
CA HIS A 270 8.78 1.07 5.15
C HIS A 270 7.99 1.25 6.45
N PRO A 271 7.60 2.47 6.82
CA PRO A 271 6.74 2.71 7.96
C PRO A 271 5.29 2.30 7.64
N GLY A 272 4.61 1.71 8.62
CA GLY A 272 3.17 1.58 8.68
C GLY A 272 2.66 2.54 9.74
N TYR A 273 1.94 3.59 9.34
CA TYR A 273 1.45 4.57 10.30
C TYR A 273 0.26 4.02 11.07
N VAL A 274 0.36 4.02 12.42
CA VAL A 274 -0.77 3.66 13.29
C VAL A 274 -1.68 4.88 13.39
N THR A 275 -2.93 4.68 13.00
CA THR A 275 -3.96 5.73 12.98
C THR A 275 -5.15 5.28 13.81
N ASP A 276 -5.89 6.23 14.39
CA ASP A 276 -7.08 5.99 15.21
C ASP A 276 -8.26 5.35 14.46
N ASP A 277 -8.15 5.28 13.16
CA ASP A 277 -9.24 4.86 12.27
C ASP A 277 -9.78 3.46 12.56
N PHE A 278 -9.03 2.62 13.28
CA PHE A 278 -9.35 1.21 13.48
C PHE A 278 -9.21 0.72 14.93
N SER A 279 -8.69 1.54 15.86
CA SER A 279 -8.55 1.16 17.26
C SER A 279 -9.56 1.89 18.13
N ALA A 280 -10.34 1.14 18.93
CA ALA A 280 -11.31 1.69 19.86
C ALA A 280 -10.68 2.40 21.09
N GLU A 281 -9.37 2.29 21.26
CA GLU A 281 -8.62 2.83 22.39
C GLU A 281 -7.33 3.51 21.90
N SER A 282 -7.47 4.64 21.19
CA SER A 282 -6.30 5.47 20.94
C SER A 282 -6.03 6.35 22.17
N ASN A 283 -4.97 6.04 22.85
CA ASN A 283 -4.45 6.89 23.95
C ASN A 283 -3.73 8.14 23.43
N GLY A 284 -4.17 8.73 22.30
CA GLY A 284 -3.56 9.91 21.68
C GLY A 284 -2.16 9.66 21.09
N CYS A 285 -1.73 8.40 20.94
CA CYS A 285 -0.41 8.06 20.40
C CYS A 285 -0.39 8.02 18.86
N CYS A 286 -1.55 7.98 18.20
CA CYS A 286 -1.65 7.88 16.75
C CYS A 286 -1.23 9.17 16.04
N PHE A 287 -0.73 9.02 14.82
CA PHE A 287 -0.39 10.16 13.96
C PHE A 287 -1.63 10.77 13.32
N GLU A 288 -1.69 12.09 13.35
CA GLU A 288 -2.50 12.85 12.42
C GLU A 288 -1.84 12.90 11.04
N ALA A 289 -2.61 13.21 10.01
CA ALA A 289 -2.13 13.14 8.64
C ALA A 289 -0.95 14.11 8.34
N ASP A 290 -0.91 15.28 8.96
CA ASP A 290 0.21 16.24 8.85
C ASP A 290 1.44 15.80 9.66
N GLU A 291 1.25 15.09 10.76
CA GLU A 291 2.35 14.54 11.57
C GLU A 291 3.10 13.44 10.81
N VAL A 292 2.40 12.69 9.95
CA VAL A 292 3.04 11.73 9.03
C VAL A 292 4.03 12.44 8.10
N ASN A 293 3.66 13.58 7.52
CA ASN A 293 4.57 14.35 6.67
C ASN A 293 5.80 14.84 7.48
N LYS A 294 5.59 15.36 8.69
CA LYS A 294 6.69 15.80 9.57
C LYS A 294 7.64 14.64 9.87
N PHE A 295 7.11 13.48 10.23
CA PHE A 295 7.92 12.28 10.48
C PHE A 295 8.75 11.89 9.25
N VAL A 296 8.18 11.87 8.05
CA VAL A 296 8.89 11.51 6.81
C VAL A 296 10.05 12.47 6.54
N LEU A 297 9.81 13.78 6.70
CA LEU A 297 10.84 14.80 6.50
C LEU A 297 11.96 14.69 7.55
N GLU A 298 11.61 14.48 8.82
CA GLU A 298 12.57 14.29 9.92
C GLU A 298 13.47 13.07 9.71
N GLN A 299 12.92 11.94 9.22
CA GLN A 299 13.71 10.75 8.91
C GLN A 299 14.78 11.04 7.84
N TYR A 300 14.46 11.88 6.85
CA TYR A 300 15.44 12.29 5.87
C TYR A 300 16.41 13.33 6.43
N ASP A 301 15.90 14.43 6.99
CA ASP A 301 16.70 15.58 7.41
C ASP A 301 17.70 15.22 8.53
N THR A 302 17.32 14.32 9.45
CA THR A 302 18.14 13.91 10.61
C THR A 302 18.93 12.63 10.38
N HIS A 303 18.36 11.66 9.67
CA HIS A 303 18.91 10.31 9.57
C HIS A 303 19.27 9.89 8.13
N ASN A 304 19.03 10.76 7.13
CA ASN A 304 19.26 10.49 5.70
C ASN A 304 18.50 9.25 5.18
N ILE A 305 17.32 8.96 5.75
CA ILE A 305 16.47 7.85 5.33
C ILE A 305 15.39 8.36 4.36
N PRO A 306 15.45 8.02 3.05
CA PRO A 306 14.53 8.55 2.04
C PRO A 306 13.22 7.77 1.99
N ILE A 307 12.27 8.08 2.87
CA ILE A 307 10.96 7.44 2.89
C ILE A 307 10.05 8.07 1.83
N SER A 308 9.84 7.38 0.70
CA SER A 308 8.86 7.77 -0.32
C SER A 308 8.89 9.26 -0.73
N LEU A 309 10.10 9.84 -0.81
CA LEU A 309 10.29 11.27 -1.13
C LEU A 309 9.80 11.64 -2.54
N TYR A 310 9.87 10.73 -3.49
CA TYR A 310 9.38 10.95 -4.85
C TYR A 310 8.03 10.29 -5.06
N PRO A 311 7.02 11.02 -5.54
CA PRO A 311 5.72 10.43 -5.82
C PRO A 311 5.78 9.34 -6.89
N ARG A 312 4.87 8.39 -6.82
CA ARG A 312 4.73 7.34 -7.85
C ARG A 312 3.42 7.54 -8.61
N PRO A 313 3.42 7.40 -9.96
CA PRO A 313 2.19 7.37 -10.72
C PRO A 313 1.33 6.19 -10.29
N ILE A 314 0.04 6.39 -10.21
CA ILE A 314 -0.90 5.37 -9.82
C ILE A 314 -1.85 5.08 -10.97
N PHE A 315 -1.63 3.95 -11.64
CA PHE A 315 -2.41 3.53 -12.81
C PHE A 315 -3.58 2.61 -12.44
N GLY A 316 -3.53 1.98 -11.28
CA GLY A 316 -4.58 1.10 -10.77
C GLY A 316 -5.39 1.73 -9.65
N GLU A 317 -6.15 0.89 -8.97
CA GLU A 317 -6.92 1.25 -7.78
C GLU A 317 -6.72 0.19 -6.69
N CYS A 318 -7.14 0.52 -5.46
CA CYS A 318 -7.18 -0.43 -4.35
C CYS A 318 -7.98 -1.68 -4.74
N SER A 319 -7.51 -2.86 -4.34
CA SER A 319 -8.16 -4.15 -4.59
C SER A 319 -9.64 -4.18 -4.18
N ALA A 320 -10.03 -3.40 -3.17
CA ALA A 320 -11.42 -3.27 -2.76
C ALA A 320 -12.35 -2.71 -3.86
N ARG A 321 -11.81 -2.03 -4.87
CA ARG A 321 -12.57 -1.52 -6.04
C ARG A 321 -12.53 -2.43 -7.26
N HIS A 322 -11.70 -3.48 -7.28
CA HIS A 322 -11.66 -4.41 -8.40
C HIS A 322 -12.80 -5.41 -8.33
N ILE A 323 -13.48 -5.64 -9.46
CA ILE A 323 -14.62 -6.55 -9.54
C ILE A 323 -14.24 -8.00 -9.19
N THR A 324 -13.03 -8.42 -9.51
CA THR A 324 -12.49 -9.77 -9.31
C THR A 324 -11.52 -9.86 -8.13
N SER A 325 -11.64 -8.97 -7.15
CA SER A 325 -10.85 -9.02 -5.93
C SER A 325 -11.74 -9.27 -4.71
N PHE A 326 -11.37 -10.28 -3.89
CA PHE A 326 -12.14 -10.71 -2.73
C PHE A 326 -11.21 -10.97 -1.54
N VAL A 327 -11.76 -10.76 -0.36
CA VAL A 327 -11.19 -11.22 0.91
C VAL A 327 -12.03 -12.37 1.43
N ILE A 328 -11.38 -13.50 1.75
CA ILE A 328 -12.04 -14.71 2.24
C ILE A 328 -11.71 -14.87 3.71
N GLY A 329 -12.70 -14.88 4.56
CA GLY A 329 -12.59 -15.15 5.99
C GLY A 329 -12.53 -16.64 6.31
N PRO A 330 -12.23 -17.01 7.59
CA PRO A 330 -11.98 -18.39 8.00
C PRO A 330 -13.20 -19.32 7.94
N GLU A 331 -14.41 -18.78 7.87
CA GLU A 331 -15.66 -19.55 7.72
C GLU A 331 -16.20 -19.48 6.28
N GLY A 332 -15.45 -18.88 5.35
CA GLY A 332 -15.81 -18.73 3.95
C GLY A 332 -16.62 -17.48 3.64
N GLU A 333 -16.63 -16.54 4.55
CA GLU A 333 -17.24 -15.22 4.34
C GLU A 333 -16.45 -14.44 3.30
N LEU A 334 -17.14 -13.66 2.48
CA LEU A 334 -16.56 -12.79 1.49
C LEU A 334 -16.64 -11.33 1.94
N TYR A 335 -15.54 -10.61 1.76
CA TYR A 335 -15.43 -9.17 2.02
C TYR A 335 -14.74 -8.47 0.84
N LYS A 336 -14.81 -7.14 0.78
CA LYS A 336 -14.10 -6.33 -0.19
C LYS A 336 -12.81 -5.73 0.40
N CYS A 337 -12.74 -5.53 1.69
CA CYS A 337 -11.59 -4.96 2.40
C CYS A 337 -11.16 -5.91 3.53
N TRP A 338 -9.86 -6.06 3.75
CA TRP A 338 -9.34 -6.86 4.87
C TRP A 338 -9.71 -6.27 6.24
N ASN A 339 -9.94 -4.94 6.31
CA ASN A 339 -10.43 -4.29 7.53
C ASN A 339 -11.86 -4.68 7.90
N ASP A 340 -12.57 -5.38 7.01
CA ASP A 340 -13.93 -5.88 7.26
C ASP A 340 -13.95 -7.28 7.84
N ILE A 341 -12.82 -8.00 7.85
CA ILE A 341 -12.74 -9.40 8.31
C ILE A 341 -13.27 -9.52 9.73
N GLY A 342 -14.21 -10.45 9.92
CA GLY A 342 -14.82 -10.75 11.22
C GLY A 342 -15.81 -9.71 11.72
N ILE A 343 -16.03 -8.61 11.02
CA ILE A 343 -17.01 -7.59 11.40
C ILE A 343 -18.41 -8.00 10.91
N LYS A 344 -19.32 -8.20 11.86
CA LYS A 344 -20.73 -8.54 11.55
C LYS A 344 -21.36 -7.45 10.67
N GLY A 345 -22.02 -7.85 9.59
CA GLY A 345 -22.69 -6.95 8.64
C GLY A 345 -21.77 -6.32 7.58
N LYS A 346 -20.48 -6.68 7.57
CA LYS A 346 -19.53 -6.25 6.54
C LYS A 346 -19.27 -7.31 5.46
N THR A 347 -19.93 -8.43 5.51
CA THR A 347 -19.86 -9.49 4.48
C THR A 347 -20.63 -9.10 3.23
N ILE A 348 -20.09 -9.49 2.05
CA ILE A 348 -20.76 -9.35 0.75
C ILE A 348 -21.33 -10.70 0.24
N GLY A 349 -21.28 -11.73 1.08
CA GLY A 349 -21.72 -13.09 0.78
C GLY A 349 -20.77 -14.13 1.36
N THR A 350 -20.78 -15.32 0.80
CA THR A 350 -19.87 -16.42 1.15
C THR A 350 -19.33 -17.07 -0.12
N VAL A 351 -18.27 -17.87 0.01
CA VAL A 351 -17.71 -18.64 -1.13
C VAL A 351 -18.73 -19.62 -1.76
N LYS A 352 -19.82 -19.94 -1.05
CA LYS A 352 -20.95 -20.77 -1.55
C LYS A 352 -22.03 -19.95 -2.23
N ASN A 353 -22.18 -18.68 -1.85
CA ASN A 353 -23.24 -17.82 -2.34
C ASN A 353 -22.74 -16.37 -2.49
N VAL A 354 -22.39 -16.01 -3.72
CA VAL A 354 -21.92 -14.68 -4.11
C VAL A 354 -23.06 -13.92 -4.75
N SER A 355 -23.38 -12.74 -4.23
CA SER A 355 -24.36 -11.84 -4.87
C SER A 355 -23.67 -10.58 -5.38
N LEU A 356 -23.64 -10.40 -6.71
CA LEU A 356 -23.10 -9.20 -7.34
C LEU A 356 -23.97 -7.93 -7.13
N SER A 357 -25.20 -8.10 -6.64
CA SER A 357 -26.11 -6.99 -6.30
C SER A 357 -26.12 -6.65 -4.81
N HIS A 358 -25.19 -7.20 -4.03
CA HIS A 358 -25.11 -6.91 -2.59
C HIS A 358 -24.77 -5.42 -2.36
N GLU A 359 -25.55 -4.74 -1.50
CA GLU A 359 -25.43 -3.30 -1.25
C GLU A 359 -23.99 -2.87 -0.90
N LEU A 360 -23.31 -3.61 -0.03
CA LEU A 360 -21.95 -3.29 0.37
C LEU A 360 -20.94 -3.48 -0.77
N LEU A 361 -21.14 -4.47 -1.66
CA LEU A 361 -20.33 -4.62 -2.86
C LEU A 361 -20.48 -3.41 -3.75
N LEU A 362 -21.70 -2.93 -3.97
CA LEU A 362 -21.97 -1.73 -4.77
C LEU A 362 -21.38 -0.48 -4.13
N LYS A 363 -21.42 -0.35 -2.80
CA LYS A 363 -20.73 0.75 -2.08
C LYS A 363 -19.25 0.80 -2.37
N TYR A 364 -18.55 -0.32 -2.34
CA TYR A 364 -17.11 -0.36 -2.64
C TYR A 364 -16.80 -0.08 -4.10
N LEU A 365 -17.64 -0.57 -5.04
CA LEU A 365 -17.37 -0.47 -6.47
C LEU A 365 -17.81 0.86 -7.09
N LEU A 366 -18.91 1.44 -6.62
CA LEU A 366 -19.60 2.54 -7.29
C LEU A 366 -19.79 3.79 -6.44
N GLU A 367 -19.97 3.63 -5.10
CA GLU A 367 -20.23 4.77 -4.24
C GLU A 367 -18.93 5.42 -3.74
N ASN A 368 -19.01 6.71 -3.41
CA ASN A 368 -17.86 7.50 -2.95
C ASN A 368 -16.63 7.37 -3.85
N ASP A 369 -16.88 7.23 -5.16
CA ASP A 369 -15.89 6.95 -6.17
C ASP A 369 -15.06 8.21 -6.48
N PRO A 370 -13.71 8.17 -6.34
CA PRO A 370 -12.85 9.28 -6.72
C PRO A 370 -12.94 9.64 -8.21
N LEU A 371 -13.38 8.69 -9.08
CA LEU A 371 -13.59 8.94 -10.51
C LEU A 371 -14.87 9.73 -10.83
N SER A 372 -15.71 9.96 -9.82
CA SER A 372 -16.94 10.75 -9.91
C SER A 372 -16.97 11.90 -8.91
N ASP A 373 -15.86 12.14 -8.20
CA ASP A 373 -15.72 13.20 -7.21
C ASP A 373 -15.12 14.46 -7.86
N ALA A 374 -15.89 15.55 -7.88
CA ALA A 374 -15.46 16.81 -8.46
C ALA A 374 -14.21 17.41 -7.79
N ASN A 375 -13.96 17.11 -6.51
CA ASN A 375 -12.73 17.52 -5.83
C ASN A 375 -11.52 16.75 -6.36
N CYS A 376 -11.68 15.44 -6.65
CA CYS A 376 -10.63 14.64 -7.26
C CYS A 376 -10.37 15.07 -8.72
N GLU A 377 -11.42 15.37 -9.49
CA GLU A 377 -11.30 15.85 -10.87
C GLU A 377 -10.47 17.13 -10.97
N ARG A 378 -10.66 18.06 -10.03
CA ARG A 378 -9.91 19.32 -9.98
C ARG A 378 -8.54 19.22 -9.31
N CYS A 379 -8.23 18.10 -8.66
CA CYS A 379 -7.03 17.95 -7.85
C CYS A 379 -5.78 17.69 -8.72
N PHE A 380 -4.75 18.49 -8.54
CA PHE A 380 -3.47 18.29 -9.22
C PHE A 380 -2.74 17.01 -8.79
N CYS A 381 -3.01 16.50 -7.57
CA CYS A 381 -2.45 15.24 -7.08
C CYS A 381 -3.13 14.00 -7.65
N PHE A 382 -4.23 14.12 -8.40
CA PHE A 382 -5.02 12.96 -8.84
C PHE A 382 -4.21 11.88 -9.58
N PRO A 383 -3.24 12.20 -10.47
CA PRO A 383 -2.42 11.20 -11.16
C PRO A 383 -1.52 10.37 -10.24
N ILE A 384 -1.13 10.93 -9.09
CA ILE A 384 -0.25 10.31 -8.08
C ILE A 384 -1.01 9.92 -6.80
N CYS A 385 -2.33 9.82 -6.89
CA CYS A 385 -3.23 9.52 -5.77
C CYS A 385 -4.34 8.58 -6.24
N GLU A 386 -4.60 7.51 -5.47
CA GLU A 386 -5.73 6.59 -5.73
C GLU A 386 -7.10 7.21 -5.41
N GLY A 387 -7.13 8.49 -5.03
CA GLY A 387 -8.32 9.13 -4.51
C GLY A 387 -8.60 8.78 -3.04
N GLY A 388 -7.59 8.24 -2.34
CA GLY A 388 -7.67 7.83 -0.95
C GLY A 388 -8.18 6.40 -0.74
N CYS A 389 -8.30 6.01 0.53
CA CYS A 389 -8.72 4.68 0.92
C CYS A 389 -10.23 4.49 0.70
N PRO A 390 -10.69 3.47 -0.05
CA PRO A 390 -12.11 3.20 -0.24
C PRO A 390 -12.87 3.01 1.09
N TYR A 391 -12.26 2.33 2.06
CA TYR A 391 -12.83 2.17 3.39
C TYR A 391 -13.08 3.51 4.08
N LYS A 392 -12.07 4.40 4.10
CA LYS A 392 -12.20 5.74 4.70
C LYS A 392 -13.25 6.58 3.98
N ARG A 393 -13.31 6.54 2.66
CA ARG A 393 -14.34 7.24 1.89
C ARG A 393 -15.76 6.80 2.23
N ILE A 394 -15.95 5.55 2.58
CA ILE A 394 -17.27 4.99 2.93
C ILE A 394 -17.61 5.27 4.39
N TYR A 395 -16.65 5.12 5.31
CA TYR A 395 -16.93 5.07 6.75
C TYR A 395 -16.31 6.21 7.57
N GLN A 396 -15.31 6.94 7.02
CA GLN A 396 -14.48 7.90 7.76
C GLN A 396 -14.14 9.13 6.91
N LYS A 397 -15.15 9.93 6.54
CA LYS A 397 -15.01 11.06 5.61
C LYS A 397 -14.02 12.12 6.08
N ASP A 398 -14.04 12.49 7.36
CA ASP A 398 -13.16 13.51 7.93
C ASP A 398 -11.69 13.11 7.85
N SER A 399 -11.40 11.82 8.13
CA SER A 399 -10.05 11.26 7.97
C SER A 399 -9.61 11.26 6.50
N GLN A 400 -10.52 11.06 5.56
CA GLN A 400 -10.22 11.16 4.13
C GLN A 400 -9.89 12.60 3.72
N GLU A 401 -10.58 13.61 4.24
CA GLU A 401 -10.31 15.02 3.93
C GLU A 401 -8.95 15.46 4.49
N SER A 402 -8.65 15.07 5.74
CA SER A 402 -7.35 15.29 6.36
C SER A 402 -6.21 14.67 5.55
N PHE A 403 -6.37 13.43 5.08
CA PHE A 403 -5.43 12.78 4.17
C PHE A 403 -5.23 13.56 2.86
N CYS A 404 -6.31 14.03 2.23
CA CYS A 404 -6.24 14.80 0.98
C CYS A 404 -5.48 16.11 1.16
N LYS A 405 -5.68 16.80 2.29
CA LYS A 405 -4.97 18.03 2.64
C LYS A 405 -3.47 17.76 2.81
N ALA A 406 -3.12 16.81 3.68
CA ALA A 406 -1.73 16.46 3.96
C ALA A 406 -0.97 16.02 2.71
N LYS A 407 -1.61 15.26 1.81
CA LYS A 407 -1.03 14.84 0.53
C LYS A 407 -0.66 16.02 -0.37
N ARG A 408 -1.53 17.04 -0.47
CA ARG A 408 -1.27 18.23 -1.29
C ARG A 408 -0.17 19.12 -0.69
N GLU A 409 -0.19 19.31 0.62
CA GLU A 409 0.74 20.19 1.33
C GLU A 409 2.15 19.59 1.42
N GLY A 410 2.26 18.28 1.57
CA GLY A 410 3.56 17.61 1.76
C GLY A 410 4.39 17.42 0.48
N ILE A 411 3.78 17.52 -0.71
CA ILE A 411 4.43 17.11 -1.95
C ILE A 411 5.70 17.93 -2.29
N VAL A 412 5.65 19.24 -2.12
CA VAL A 412 6.77 20.14 -2.46
C VAL A 412 7.98 19.87 -1.55
N GLU A 413 7.73 19.73 -0.25
CA GLU A 413 8.80 19.48 0.72
C GLU A 413 9.46 18.10 0.49
N ASN A 414 8.68 17.10 0.13
CA ASN A 414 9.21 15.78 -0.26
C ASN A 414 10.07 15.86 -1.53
N LEU A 415 9.62 16.60 -2.55
CA LEU A 415 10.39 16.80 -3.79
C LEU A 415 11.71 17.54 -3.55
N LYS A 416 11.75 18.55 -2.67
CA LYS A 416 12.99 19.24 -2.29
C LYS A 416 13.99 18.26 -1.68
N ARG A 417 13.56 17.36 -0.76
CA ARG A 417 14.43 16.33 -0.16
C ARG A 417 14.85 15.29 -1.18
N HIS A 418 13.98 14.96 -2.13
CA HIS A 418 14.35 14.05 -3.23
C HIS A 418 15.49 14.64 -4.08
N ILE A 419 15.43 15.92 -4.44
CA ILE A 419 16.49 16.61 -5.18
C ILE A 419 17.80 16.58 -4.39
N ASP A 420 17.74 16.95 -3.11
CA ASP A 420 18.90 16.93 -2.21
C ASP A 420 19.50 15.51 -2.11
N TYR A 421 18.66 14.49 -1.92
CA TYR A 421 19.08 13.08 -1.90
C TYR A 421 19.79 12.66 -3.18
N LYS A 422 19.25 13.03 -4.34
CA LYS A 422 19.85 12.70 -5.65
C LYS A 422 21.21 13.37 -5.84
N ILE A 423 21.34 14.64 -5.49
CA ILE A 423 22.60 15.39 -5.62
C ILE A 423 23.68 14.82 -4.68
N LYS A 424 23.31 14.49 -3.45
CA LYS A 424 24.25 13.91 -2.48
C LYS A 424 24.73 12.49 -2.86
N ASN A 425 23.88 11.70 -3.51
CA ASN A 425 24.19 10.29 -3.84
C ASN A 425 24.70 10.10 -5.28
N ASN A 426 24.64 11.14 -6.15
CA ASN A 426 25.25 11.11 -7.48
C ASN A 426 26.67 11.74 -7.49
N ARG A 427 27.17 12.16 -6.33
CA ARG A 427 28.56 12.59 -6.09
C ARG A 427 29.38 11.45 -5.52
#